data_0dbb2897ad8ef823ecda0bd20594f8af
#
_entry.id   0dbb2897ad8ef823ecda0bd20594f8af
#
_cell.length_a   1.000
_cell.length_b   1.000
_cell.length_c   1.000
_cell.angle_alpha   90.00
_cell.angle_beta   90.00
_cell.angle_gamma   90.00
#
_symmetry.space_group_name_H-M   'P 1'
#
loop_
_entity.id
_entity.type
_entity.pdbx_description
1 polymer ?
#
loop_
_entity_poly.entity_id
_entity_poly.type
_entity_poly.pdbx_seq_one_letter_code
_entity_poly.pdbx_strand_id
1 'polypeptide(L)'
;MRPGLYAVTDGDLLPPERLVSAVEAALRGGAVMVQYREKALPSPERLTQARNLVAACNNARVPLIINDDPELAQRVAASGVHLGQSDSSLETARKRLGEAAIIGATCHASIDLARNADRNGADYLAFGRFFPSSTKPDAPAANQDILTRARSFRKPVTAIGGITLNNGESLIRAGADMLAVVGGLFDGNDDLIEDRARQFAKLFRTHHPLFQVPDHQE
;
A
#
# COMPACT_ATOMS: atom_id res chain seq x y z
N MET A 1 11.20 -4.57 -2.76
CA MET A 1 9.83 -4.91 -2.26
C MET A 1 9.25 -6.01 -3.14
N ARG A 2 8.43 -6.90 -2.57
CA ARG A 2 7.81 -8.02 -3.30
C ARG A 2 6.51 -7.52 -3.95
N PRO A 3 6.21 -7.86 -5.22
CA PRO A 3 4.92 -7.56 -5.83
C PRO A 3 3.77 -8.29 -5.15
N GLY A 4 2.62 -7.60 -5.01
CA GLY A 4 1.45 -8.20 -4.39
C GLY A 4 0.42 -7.23 -3.83
N LEU A 5 -0.46 -7.75 -2.97
CA LEU A 5 -1.48 -6.99 -2.27
C LEU A 5 -0.86 -6.10 -1.18
N TYR A 6 -1.14 -4.81 -1.26
CA TYR A 6 -0.85 -3.81 -0.24
C TYR A 6 -2.15 -3.47 0.50
N ALA A 7 -2.32 -4.02 1.69
CA ALA A 7 -3.52 -3.83 2.50
C ALA A 7 -3.47 -2.46 3.20
N VAL A 8 -4.44 -1.59 2.96
CA VAL A 8 -4.51 -0.25 3.57
C VAL A 8 -5.72 -0.18 4.49
N THR A 9 -5.50 0.00 5.80
CA THR A 9 -6.58 0.11 6.78
C THR A 9 -7.35 1.42 6.64
N ASP A 10 -8.58 1.43 7.13
CA ASP A 10 -9.43 2.61 7.20
C ASP A 10 -10.29 2.53 8.47
N GLY A 11 -10.24 3.57 9.32
CA GLY A 11 -10.91 3.57 10.62
C GLY A 11 -12.44 3.48 10.53
N ASP A 12 -13.03 3.94 9.43
CA ASP A 12 -14.48 3.83 9.20
C ASP A 12 -14.92 2.40 8.88
N LEU A 13 -14.03 1.59 8.29
CA LEU A 13 -14.30 0.19 7.92
C LEU A 13 -13.87 -0.79 9.02
N LEU A 14 -12.84 -0.45 9.76
CA LEU A 14 -12.22 -1.30 10.76
C LEU A 14 -12.27 -0.65 12.15
N PRO A 15 -13.36 -0.89 12.91
CA PRO A 15 -13.42 -0.43 14.27
C PRO A 15 -12.29 -1.03 15.12
N PRO A 16 -11.89 -0.37 16.23
CA PRO A 16 -10.68 -0.71 17.00
C PRO A 16 -10.57 -2.19 17.40
N GLU A 17 -11.67 -2.81 17.75
CA GLU A 17 -11.75 -4.22 18.18
C GLU A 17 -11.52 -5.22 17.03
N ARG A 18 -11.74 -4.80 15.79
CA ARG A 18 -11.54 -5.63 14.60
C ARG A 18 -10.24 -5.39 13.85
N LEU A 19 -9.57 -4.28 14.12
CA LEU A 19 -8.42 -3.83 13.34
C LEU A 19 -7.32 -4.90 13.24
N VAL A 20 -6.93 -5.49 14.37
CA VAL A 20 -5.82 -6.47 14.41
C VAL A 20 -6.22 -7.77 13.72
N SER A 21 -7.39 -8.33 14.03
CA SER A 21 -7.85 -9.60 13.45
C SER A 21 -8.03 -9.51 11.94
N ALA A 22 -8.58 -8.40 11.45
CA ALA A 22 -8.74 -8.13 10.02
C ALA A 22 -7.39 -8.03 9.28
N VAL A 23 -6.40 -7.35 9.89
CA VAL A 23 -5.05 -7.27 9.31
C VAL A 23 -4.38 -8.65 9.32
N GLU A 24 -4.49 -9.43 10.40
CA GLU A 24 -3.98 -10.79 10.46
C GLU A 24 -4.63 -11.69 9.39
N ALA A 25 -5.93 -11.54 9.12
CA ALA A 25 -6.60 -12.24 8.04
C ALA A 25 -6.02 -11.87 6.66
N ALA A 26 -5.80 -10.57 6.41
CA ALA A 26 -5.14 -10.12 5.18
C ALA A 26 -3.71 -10.69 5.03
N LEU A 27 -2.95 -10.76 6.13
CA LEU A 27 -1.61 -11.35 6.16
C LEU A 27 -1.63 -12.85 5.88
N ARG A 28 -2.55 -13.61 6.49
CA ARG A 28 -2.74 -15.06 6.19
C ARG A 28 -3.13 -15.30 4.73
N GLY A 29 -3.91 -14.39 4.14
CA GLY A 29 -4.28 -14.42 2.73
C GLY A 29 -3.16 -14.04 1.76
N GLY A 30 -2.04 -13.51 2.25
CA GLY A 30 -0.84 -13.25 1.46
C GLY A 30 -0.62 -11.78 1.10
N ALA A 31 -1.13 -10.83 1.89
CA ALA A 31 -0.72 -9.44 1.79
C ALA A 31 0.80 -9.31 1.96
N VAL A 32 1.45 -8.50 1.12
CA VAL A 32 2.91 -8.31 1.10
C VAL A 32 3.36 -7.02 1.79
N MET A 33 2.43 -6.14 2.09
CA MET A 33 2.62 -4.87 2.78
C MET A 33 1.31 -4.48 3.46
N VAL A 34 1.39 -3.83 4.62
CA VAL A 34 0.24 -3.25 5.33
C VAL A 34 0.50 -1.77 5.54
N GLN A 35 -0.54 -0.92 5.34
CA GLN A 35 -0.51 0.48 5.76
C GLN A 35 -1.53 0.71 6.86
N TYR A 36 -1.08 1.25 7.98
CA TYR A 36 -1.96 1.76 9.02
C TYR A 36 -2.37 3.19 8.70
N ARG A 37 -3.65 3.36 8.36
CA ARG A 37 -4.27 4.65 8.10
C ARG A 37 -5.45 4.85 9.05
N GLU A 38 -5.30 5.82 9.96
CA GLU A 38 -6.30 6.24 10.93
C GLU A 38 -6.24 7.77 11.06
N LYS A 39 -7.36 8.45 10.82
CA LYS A 39 -7.43 9.92 10.80
C LYS A 39 -8.30 10.53 11.89
N ALA A 40 -9.14 9.72 12.54
CA ALA A 40 -10.13 10.20 13.50
C ALA A 40 -9.68 10.03 14.96
N LEU A 41 -8.93 8.98 15.27
CA LEU A 41 -8.54 8.66 16.63
C LEU A 41 -7.47 9.61 17.20
N PRO A 42 -7.52 9.94 18.49
CA PRO A 42 -6.47 10.69 19.18
C PRO A 42 -5.15 9.91 19.25
N SER A 43 -4.07 10.63 19.54
CA SER A 43 -2.69 10.10 19.50
C SER A 43 -2.45 8.87 20.40
N PRO A 44 -2.95 8.77 21.64
CA PRO A 44 -2.72 7.60 22.49
C PRO A 44 -3.28 6.30 21.91
N GLU A 45 -4.49 6.37 21.36
CA GLU A 45 -5.18 5.23 20.74
C GLU A 45 -4.47 4.81 19.46
N ARG A 46 -4.10 5.78 18.60
CA ARG A 46 -3.32 5.53 17.38
C ARG A 46 -1.99 4.83 17.71
N LEU A 47 -1.30 5.27 18.76
CA LEU A 47 -0.05 4.65 19.21
C LEU A 47 -0.25 3.19 19.61
N THR A 48 -1.32 2.89 20.36
CA THR A 48 -1.65 1.54 20.80
C THR A 48 -1.98 0.64 19.61
N GLN A 49 -2.83 1.10 18.69
CA GLN A 49 -3.18 0.36 17.48
C GLN A 49 -1.95 0.08 16.61
N ALA A 50 -1.13 1.10 16.37
CA ALA A 50 0.07 0.96 15.55
C ALA A 50 1.06 -0.06 16.15
N ARG A 51 1.24 -0.09 17.49
CA ARG A 51 2.07 -1.11 18.16
C ARG A 51 1.54 -2.53 17.97
N ASN A 52 0.24 -2.71 18.10
CA ASN A 52 -0.38 -4.03 17.89
C ASN A 52 -0.21 -4.50 16.43
N LEU A 53 -0.35 -3.58 15.48
CA LEU A 53 -0.13 -3.89 14.06
C LEU A 53 1.34 -4.17 13.74
N VAL A 54 2.29 -3.46 14.38
CA VAL A 54 3.72 -3.79 14.26
C VAL A 54 3.99 -5.22 14.70
N ALA A 55 3.41 -5.65 15.84
CA ALA A 55 3.56 -7.01 16.32
C ALA A 55 2.99 -8.05 15.33
N ALA A 56 1.77 -7.84 14.84
CA ALA A 56 1.13 -8.73 13.86
C ALA A 56 1.93 -8.82 12.55
N CYS A 57 2.37 -7.69 12.03
CA CYS A 57 3.15 -7.62 10.79
C CYS A 57 4.54 -8.27 10.94
N ASN A 58 5.22 -8.06 12.07
CA ASN A 58 6.51 -8.69 12.34
C ASN A 58 6.40 -10.22 12.43
N ASN A 59 5.36 -10.74 13.07
CA ASN A 59 5.09 -12.19 13.13
C ASN A 59 4.91 -12.79 11.72
N ALA A 60 4.29 -12.03 10.82
CA ALA A 60 4.10 -12.44 9.41
C ALA A 60 5.32 -12.11 8.53
N ARG A 61 6.33 -11.38 9.02
CA ARG A 61 7.47 -10.86 8.24
C ARG A 61 7.04 -9.97 7.08
N VAL A 62 6.01 -9.16 7.30
CA VAL A 62 5.45 -8.21 6.33
C VAL A 62 5.69 -6.80 6.85
N PRO A 63 6.16 -5.83 6.04
CA PRO A 63 6.39 -4.47 6.49
C PRO A 63 5.07 -3.76 6.83
N LEU A 64 5.06 -3.05 7.98
CA LEU A 64 4.04 -2.07 8.33
C LEU A 64 4.50 -0.67 7.95
N ILE A 65 3.66 0.04 7.22
CA ILE A 65 3.84 1.44 6.80
C ILE A 65 2.84 2.31 7.57
N ILE A 66 3.30 3.40 8.14
CA ILE A 66 2.42 4.40 8.78
C ILE A 66 2.01 5.45 7.74
N ASN A 67 0.73 5.80 7.72
CA ASN A 67 0.24 6.85 6.82
C ASN A 67 0.53 8.25 7.41
N ASP A 68 1.16 9.15 6.64
CA ASP A 68 1.37 10.60 6.86
C ASP A 68 2.25 10.98 8.09
N ASP A 69 2.56 10.07 9.01
CA ASP A 69 3.13 10.38 10.33
C ASP A 69 4.49 9.69 10.59
N PRO A 70 5.61 10.32 10.21
CA PRO A 70 6.96 9.77 10.45
C PRO A 70 7.33 9.69 11.95
N GLU A 71 6.72 10.52 12.80
CA GLU A 71 6.96 10.46 14.22
C GLU A 71 6.33 9.20 14.84
N LEU A 72 5.08 8.91 14.51
CA LEU A 72 4.44 7.67 14.93
C LEU A 72 5.20 6.46 14.41
N ALA A 73 5.64 6.49 13.14
CA ALA A 73 6.44 5.41 12.55
C ALA A 73 7.71 5.13 13.36
N GLN A 74 8.45 6.18 13.75
CA GLN A 74 9.64 6.07 14.60
C GLN A 74 9.29 5.51 15.99
N ARG A 75 8.24 6.05 16.65
CA ARG A 75 7.85 5.66 18.01
C ARG A 75 7.41 4.21 18.15
N VAL A 76 6.89 3.62 17.09
CA VAL A 76 6.46 2.21 17.08
C VAL A 76 7.43 1.28 16.39
N ALA A 77 8.55 1.80 15.87
CA ALA A 77 9.51 1.08 15.06
C ALA A 77 8.84 0.37 13.85
N ALA A 78 7.93 1.07 13.17
CA ALA A 78 7.34 0.59 11.93
C ALA A 78 8.39 0.50 10.82
N SER A 79 8.11 -0.29 9.78
CA SER A 79 9.03 -0.47 8.65
C SER A 79 9.21 0.80 7.81
N GLY A 80 8.29 1.76 7.91
CA GLY A 80 8.38 3.01 7.17
C GLY A 80 7.12 3.86 7.21
N VAL A 81 7.04 4.79 6.26
CA VAL A 81 5.96 5.79 6.16
C VAL A 81 5.52 5.96 4.71
N HIS A 82 4.24 6.28 4.49
CA HIS A 82 3.71 6.73 3.21
C HIS A 82 3.27 8.19 3.31
N LEU A 83 3.75 9.04 2.42
CA LEU A 83 3.53 10.49 2.45
C LEU A 83 2.77 10.99 1.22
N GLY A 84 1.82 11.88 1.46
CA GLY A 84 1.13 12.66 0.45
C GLY A 84 1.87 13.97 0.14
N GLN A 85 1.27 14.79 -0.73
CA GLN A 85 1.91 16.04 -1.19
C GLN A 85 1.90 17.17 -0.16
N SER A 86 1.00 17.11 0.83
CA SER A 86 0.86 18.12 1.90
C SER A 86 1.54 17.70 3.21
N ASP A 87 2.11 16.51 3.27
CA ASP A 87 2.70 15.95 4.48
C ASP A 87 4.18 16.37 4.64
N SER A 88 4.87 15.80 5.61
CA SER A 88 6.31 16.00 5.78
C SER A 88 7.07 15.67 4.50
N SER A 89 8.18 16.38 4.23
CA SER A 89 9.00 16.07 3.07
C SER A 89 9.64 14.68 3.20
N LEU A 90 9.86 14.01 2.05
CA LEU A 90 10.53 12.70 2.00
C LEU A 90 11.92 12.75 2.65
N GLU A 91 12.65 13.86 2.44
CA GLU A 91 13.96 14.09 3.05
C GLU A 91 13.87 14.15 4.59
N THR A 92 12.88 14.87 5.13
CA THR A 92 12.65 14.95 6.59
C THR A 92 12.32 13.59 7.18
N ALA A 93 11.45 12.83 6.50
CA ALA A 93 11.12 11.47 6.90
C ALA A 93 12.35 10.55 6.86
N ARG A 94 13.18 10.64 5.81
CA ARG A 94 14.42 9.85 5.69
C ARG A 94 15.41 10.18 6.82
N LYS A 95 15.62 11.46 7.12
CA LYS A 95 16.48 11.89 8.25
C LYS A 95 16.00 11.35 9.60
N ARG A 96 14.69 11.29 9.79
CA ARG A 96 14.07 10.80 11.04
C ARG A 96 14.13 9.28 11.18
N LEU A 97 13.82 8.55 10.11
CA LEU A 97 13.63 7.09 10.14
C LEU A 97 14.88 6.31 9.76
N GLY A 98 15.88 6.95 9.16
CA GLY A 98 17.12 6.31 8.71
C GLY A 98 17.02 5.66 7.33
N GLU A 99 18.16 5.18 6.83
CA GLU A 99 18.31 4.67 5.46
C GLU A 99 17.55 3.36 5.20
N ALA A 100 17.33 2.55 6.24
CA ALA A 100 16.62 1.27 6.11
C ALA A 100 15.10 1.39 6.03
N ALA A 101 14.53 2.56 6.34
CA ALA A 101 13.10 2.77 6.34
C ALA A 101 12.52 2.78 4.92
N ILE A 102 11.33 2.23 4.76
CA ILE A 102 10.57 2.26 3.50
C ILE A 102 9.77 3.57 3.45
N ILE A 103 10.06 4.43 2.47
CA ILE A 103 9.32 5.69 2.29
C ILE A 103 8.57 5.67 0.97
N GLY A 104 7.25 5.67 1.04
CA GLY A 104 6.37 5.77 -0.12
C GLY A 104 5.89 7.17 -0.40
N ALA A 105 5.65 7.50 -1.65
CA ALA A 105 5.13 8.80 -2.07
C ALA A 105 3.86 8.69 -2.93
N THR A 106 2.86 9.49 -2.58
CA THR A 106 1.67 9.70 -3.43
C THR A 106 2.04 10.58 -4.62
N CYS A 107 1.83 10.08 -5.84
CA CYS A 107 2.11 10.80 -7.09
C CYS A 107 0.83 11.19 -7.86
N HIS A 108 -0.36 10.86 -7.34
CA HIS A 108 -1.63 11.09 -8.03
C HIS A 108 -1.60 10.56 -9.48
N ALA A 109 -1.95 11.40 -10.46
CA ALA A 109 -1.89 11.07 -11.88
C ALA A 109 -0.72 11.82 -12.60
N SER A 110 0.41 12.07 -11.89
CA SER A 110 1.48 12.95 -12.36
C SER A 110 2.85 12.27 -12.38
N ILE A 111 3.44 12.19 -13.56
CA ILE A 111 4.84 11.75 -13.74
C ILE A 111 5.83 12.78 -13.16
N ASP A 112 5.48 14.06 -13.12
CA ASP A 112 6.37 15.08 -12.54
C ASP A 112 6.44 14.96 -11.03
N LEU A 113 5.33 14.65 -10.35
CA LEU A 113 5.34 14.31 -8.93
C LEU A 113 6.17 13.04 -8.66
N ALA A 114 6.05 12.03 -9.51
CA ALA A 114 6.86 10.82 -9.40
C ALA A 114 8.35 11.11 -9.58
N ARG A 115 8.72 11.94 -10.55
CA ARG A 115 10.11 12.37 -10.76
C ARG A 115 10.67 13.13 -9.55
N ASN A 116 9.86 14.00 -8.97
CA ASN A 116 10.24 14.70 -7.75
C ASN A 116 10.41 13.74 -6.58
N ALA A 117 9.48 12.81 -6.38
CA ALA A 117 9.55 11.80 -5.33
C ALA A 117 10.79 10.90 -5.48
N ASP A 118 11.09 10.44 -6.70
CA ASP A 118 12.27 9.63 -6.98
C ASP A 118 13.57 10.36 -6.62
N ARG A 119 13.70 11.63 -7.01
CA ARG A 119 14.88 12.48 -6.69
C ARG A 119 15.04 12.72 -5.19
N ASN A 120 13.93 12.75 -4.43
CA ASN A 120 13.93 12.98 -3.00
C ASN A 120 13.94 11.67 -2.18
N GLY A 121 14.27 10.53 -2.79
CA GLY A 121 14.54 9.29 -2.11
C GLY A 121 13.32 8.45 -1.72
N ALA A 122 12.20 8.57 -2.45
CA ALA A 122 11.10 7.62 -2.30
C ALA A 122 11.54 6.20 -2.69
N ASP A 123 11.10 5.20 -1.93
CA ASP A 123 11.36 3.79 -2.21
C ASP A 123 10.30 3.15 -3.11
N TYR A 124 9.09 3.70 -3.12
CA TYR A 124 8.03 3.32 -4.06
C TYR A 124 7.13 4.51 -4.39
N LEU A 125 6.46 4.44 -5.54
CA LEU A 125 5.63 5.49 -6.11
C LEU A 125 4.17 5.01 -6.22
N ALA A 126 3.23 5.76 -5.62
CA ALA A 126 1.81 5.41 -5.64
C ALA A 126 1.01 6.34 -6.57
N PHE A 127 0.30 5.72 -7.51
CA PHE A 127 -0.53 6.42 -8.49
C PHE A 127 -2.02 6.08 -8.31
N GLY A 128 -2.88 7.02 -8.57
CA GLY A 128 -4.34 6.87 -8.49
C GLY A 128 -5.01 8.23 -8.26
N ARG A 129 -6.37 8.21 -8.18
CA ARG A 129 -7.20 6.98 -8.15
C ARG A 129 -7.45 6.45 -9.56
N PHE A 130 -7.54 5.14 -9.71
CA PHE A 130 -7.85 4.53 -11.01
C PHE A 130 -9.35 4.31 -11.21
N PHE A 131 -10.08 4.03 -10.12
CA PHE A 131 -11.53 3.80 -10.15
C PHE A 131 -12.24 4.66 -9.10
N PRO A 132 -13.56 4.87 -9.21
CA PRO A 132 -14.34 5.55 -8.17
C PRO A 132 -14.10 4.94 -6.78
N SER A 133 -13.96 5.79 -5.77
CA SER A 133 -13.64 5.37 -4.39
C SER A 133 -14.38 6.25 -3.39
N SER A 134 -14.92 5.66 -2.34
CA SER A 134 -15.54 6.36 -1.22
C SER A 134 -14.51 7.09 -0.34
N THR A 135 -13.29 6.56 -0.24
CA THR A 135 -12.23 7.10 0.65
C THR A 135 -11.71 8.48 0.18
N LYS A 136 -11.64 8.74 -1.12
CA LYS A 136 -11.23 10.03 -1.71
C LYS A 136 -12.03 10.30 -3.00
N PRO A 137 -13.31 10.69 -2.88
CA PRO A 137 -14.20 10.81 -4.03
C PRO A 137 -13.79 11.91 -5.03
N ASP A 138 -13.12 12.97 -4.55
CA ASP A 138 -12.76 14.15 -5.35
C ASP A 138 -11.36 14.04 -6.00
N ALA A 139 -10.59 12.98 -5.75
CA ALA A 139 -9.29 12.83 -6.37
C ALA A 139 -9.44 12.62 -7.89
N PRO A 140 -8.63 13.28 -8.75
CA PRO A 140 -8.71 13.10 -10.20
C PRO A 140 -8.42 11.64 -10.58
N ALA A 141 -9.12 11.15 -11.62
CA ALA A 141 -8.89 9.80 -12.14
C ALA A 141 -7.55 9.75 -12.88
N ALA A 142 -6.77 8.68 -12.64
CA ALA A 142 -5.55 8.40 -13.38
C ALA A 142 -5.83 7.48 -14.58
N ASN A 143 -5.12 7.71 -15.70
CA ASN A 143 -5.09 6.77 -16.81
C ASN A 143 -4.08 5.65 -16.49
N GLN A 144 -4.39 4.41 -16.87
CA GLN A 144 -3.51 3.25 -16.63
C GLN A 144 -2.14 3.38 -17.32
N ASP A 145 -2.03 4.14 -18.40
CA ASP A 145 -0.77 4.41 -19.12
C ASP A 145 0.31 5.00 -18.21
N ILE A 146 -0.09 5.66 -17.11
CA ILE A 146 0.86 6.22 -16.16
C ILE A 146 1.69 5.14 -15.47
N LEU A 147 1.13 3.95 -15.26
CA LEU A 147 1.85 2.81 -14.64
C LEU A 147 2.98 2.33 -15.56
N THR A 148 2.70 2.19 -16.86
CA THR A 148 3.71 1.83 -17.86
C THR A 148 4.83 2.88 -17.92
N ARG A 149 4.48 4.17 -17.92
CA ARG A 149 5.46 5.27 -17.94
C ARG A 149 6.29 5.33 -16.64
N ALA A 150 5.69 5.00 -15.51
CA ALA A 150 6.35 5.01 -14.20
C ALA A 150 7.46 3.95 -14.07
N ARG A 151 7.44 2.88 -14.88
CA ARG A 151 8.51 1.86 -14.90
C ARG A 151 9.89 2.43 -15.22
N SER A 152 9.96 3.58 -15.90
CA SER A 152 11.22 4.27 -16.19
C SER A 152 11.99 4.70 -14.94
N PHE A 153 11.32 4.88 -13.78
CA PHE A 153 11.96 5.20 -12.52
C PHE A 153 12.66 4.01 -11.85
N ARG A 154 12.41 2.78 -12.30
CA ARG A 154 12.95 1.55 -11.71
C ARG A 154 12.66 1.40 -10.20
N LYS A 155 11.56 1.98 -9.77
CA LYS A 155 11.00 1.89 -8.42
C LYS A 155 9.74 1.04 -8.45
N PRO A 156 9.38 0.32 -7.38
CA PRO A 156 8.09 -0.33 -7.29
C PRO A 156 6.94 0.66 -7.50
N VAL A 157 6.01 0.29 -8.36
CA VAL A 157 4.85 1.09 -8.75
C VAL A 157 3.62 0.55 -8.04
N THR A 158 2.95 1.38 -7.27
CA THR A 158 1.72 1.04 -6.56
C THR A 158 0.52 1.70 -7.22
N ALA A 159 -0.50 0.92 -7.54
CA ALA A 159 -1.80 1.44 -7.95
C ALA A 159 -2.77 1.49 -6.77
N ILE A 160 -3.54 2.58 -6.65
CA ILE A 160 -4.54 2.79 -5.59
C ILE A 160 -5.82 3.43 -6.12
N GLY A 161 -6.92 3.22 -5.42
CA GLY A 161 -8.22 3.87 -5.61
C GLY A 161 -9.25 3.03 -6.32
N GLY A 162 -10.28 2.59 -5.57
CA GLY A 162 -11.42 1.81 -6.04
C GLY A 162 -11.07 0.42 -6.58
N ILE A 163 -9.94 -0.14 -6.13
CA ILE A 163 -9.45 -1.44 -6.62
C ILE A 163 -10.21 -2.58 -5.97
N THR A 164 -10.63 -3.53 -6.81
CA THR A 164 -11.33 -4.77 -6.45
C THR A 164 -10.70 -5.93 -7.22
N LEU A 165 -11.13 -7.16 -6.92
CA LEU A 165 -10.71 -8.36 -7.66
C LEU A 165 -11.08 -8.30 -9.16
N ASN A 166 -12.17 -7.60 -9.50
CA ASN A 166 -12.66 -7.52 -10.87
C ASN A 166 -11.88 -6.55 -11.76
N ASN A 167 -11.14 -5.60 -11.18
CA ASN A 167 -10.44 -4.57 -11.94
C ASN A 167 -8.91 -4.54 -11.70
N GLY A 168 -8.41 -5.31 -10.72
CA GLY A 168 -6.99 -5.33 -10.36
C GLY A 168 -6.08 -5.92 -11.44
N GLU A 169 -6.54 -6.90 -12.20
CA GLU A 169 -5.75 -7.53 -13.27
C GLU A 169 -5.23 -6.51 -14.28
N SER A 170 -6.09 -5.60 -14.76
CA SER A 170 -5.72 -4.59 -15.76
C SER A 170 -4.58 -3.70 -15.28
N LEU A 171 -4.55 -3.36 -13.99
CA LEU A 171 -3.49 -2.53 -13.39
C LEU A 171 -2.16 -3.29 -13.27
N ILE A 172 -2.21 -4.58 -12.91
CA ILE A 172 -1.01 -5.44 -12.87
C ILE A 172 -0.41 -5.55 -14.26
N ARG A 173 -1.22 -5.81 -15.29
CA ARG A 173 -0.77 -5.88 -16.70
C ARG A 173 -0.23 -4.54 -17.21
N ALA A 174 -0.77 -3.41 -16.73
CA ALA A 174 -0.28 -2.08 -17.04
C ALA A 174 1.06 -1.73 -16.35
N GLY A 175 1.50 -2.54 -15.38
CA GLY A 175 2.80 -2.38 -14.74
C GLY A 175 2.77 -2.03 -13.25
N ALA A 176 1.65 -2.24 -12.55
CA ALA A 176 1.63 -2.12 -11.10
C ALA A 176 2.33 -3.31 -10.44
N ASP A 177 3.31 -3.02 -9.59
CA ASP A 177 3.97 -4.01 -8.73
C ASP A 177 3.16 -4.27 -7.45
N MET A 178 2.37 -3.30 -7.00
CA MET A 178 1.50 -3.45 -5.83
C MET A 178 0.11 -2.87 -6.12
N LEU A 179 -0.92 -3.54 -5.59
CA LEU A 179 -2.28 -3.01 -5.53
C LEU A 179 -2.59 -2.62 -4.09
N ALA A 180 -2.74 -1.31 -3.83
CA ALA A 180 -3.17 -0.79 -2.54
C ALA A 180 -4.71 -0.82 -2.45
N VAL A 181 -5.24 -1.65 -1.57
CA VAL A 181 -6.67 -1.93 -1.48
C VAL A 181 -7.18 -1.60 -0.08
N VAL A 182 -8.29 -0.86 -0.02
CA VAL A 182 -9.02 -0.49 1.20
C VAL A 182 -10.34 -1.27 1.25
N GLY A 183 -11.46 -0.71 0.82
CA GLY A 183 -12.79 -1.32 0.89
C GLY A 183 -12.91 -2.62 0.09
N GLY A 184 -12.27 -2.71 -1.07
CA GLY A 184 -12.24 -3.96 -1.84
C GLY A 184 -11.61 -5.16 -1.13
N LEU A 185 -10.90 -4.92 -0.02
CA LEU A 185 -10.33 -5.95 0.85
C LEU A 185 -11.10 -6.08 2.17
N PHE A 186 -11.25 -4.98 2.91
CA PHE A 186 -11.64 -4.98 4.32
C PHE A 186 -13.16 -4.92 4.58
N ASP A 187 -13.98 -4.79 3.55
CA ASP A 187 -15.44 -4.89 3.69
C ASP A 187 -15.85 -6.34 3.98
N GLY A 188 -16.43 -6.60 5.16
CA GLY A 188 -16.89 -7.91 5.60
C GLY A 188 -16.14 -8.49 6.81
N ASN A 189 -16.31 -9.80 7.04
CA ASN A 189 -15.66 -10.52 8.15
C ASN A 189 -14.24 -11.00 7.80
N ASP A 190 -13.54 -11.54 8.79
CA ASP A 190 -12.13 -11.93 8.64
C ASP A 190 -11.93 -13.08 7.63
N ASP A 191 -12.87 -14.03 7.52
CA ASP A 191 -12.79 -15.11 6.53
C ASP A 191 -12.87 -14.58 5.09
N LEU A 192 -13.75 -13.60 4.85
CA LEU A 192 -13.86 -12.92 3.56
C LEU A 192 -12.62 -12.09 3.25
N ILE A 193 -12.02 -11.44 4.24
CA ILE A 193 -10.78 -10.67 4.09
C ILE A 193 -9.64 -11.61 3.69
N GLU A 194 -9.49 -12.73 4.38
CA GLU A 194 -8.46 -13.73 4.06
C GLU A 194 -8.65 -14.30 2.66
N ASP A 195 -9.88 -14.65 2.28
CA ASP A 195 -10.16 -15.18 0.95
C ASP A 195 -9.88 -14.16 -0.17
N ARG A 196 -10.32 -12.90 -0.01
CA ARG A 196 -10.01 -11.82 -0.95
C ARG A 196 -8.51 -11.59 -1.07
N ALA A 197 -7.78 -11.55 0.05
CA ALA A 197 -6.33 -11.40 0.02
C ALA A 197 -5.65 -12.54 -0.75
N ARG A 198 -6.11 -13.79 -0.56
CA ARG A 198 -5.65 -14.98 -1.30
C ARG A 198 -5.94 -14.86 -2.80
N GLN A 199 -7.10 -14.33 -3.17
CA GLN A 199 -7.47 -14.08 -4.56
C GLN A 199 -6.60 -12.97 -5.19
N PHE A 200 -6.33 -11.87 -4.49
CA PHE A 200 -5.37 -10.85 -4.95
C PHE A 200 -3.96 -11.45 -5.13
N ALA A 201 -3.48 -12.25 -4.18
CA ALA A 201 -2.20 -12.93 -4.32
C ALA A 201 -2.16 -13.86 -5.54
N LYS A 202 -3.29 -14.52 -5.87
CA LYS A 202 -3.43 -15.32 -7.10
C LYS A 202 -3.35 -14.45 -8.36
N LEU A 203 -4.01 -13.28 -8.40
CA LEU A 203 -3.91 -12.35 -9.53
C LEU A 203 -2.45 -12.00 -9.85
N PHE A 204 -1.65 -11.67 -8.82
CA PHE A 204 -0.23 -11.38 -9.03
C PHE A 204 0.55 -12.58 -9.57
N ARG A 205 0.35 -13.78 -9.00
CA ARG A 205 1.00 -15.00 -9.49
C ARG A 205 0.67 -15.30 -10.96
N THR A 206 -0.55 -14.96 -11.37
CA THR A 206 -1.01 -15.22 -12.75
C THR A 206 -0.58 -14.16 -13.75
N HIS A 207 -0.47 -12.89 -13.34
CA HIS A 207 -0.38 -11.78 -14.30
C HIS A 207 0.86 -10.91 -14.15
N HIS A 208 1.57 -10.96 -13.02
CA HIS A 208 2.77 -10.13 -12.83
C HIS A 208 4.01 -10.82 -13.42
N PRO A 209 4.84 -10.14 -14.24
CA PRO A 209 5.97 -10.74 -14.96
C PRO A 209 6.99 -11.46 -14.06
N LEU A 210 7.18 -10.99 -12.83
CA LEU A 210 8.11 -11.61 -11.87
C LEU A 210 7.75 -13.06 -11.52
N PHE A 211 6.48 -13.45 -11.64
CA PHE A 211 6.00 -14.79 -11.30
C PHE A 211 5.76 -15.67 -12.53
N GLN A 212 5.94 -15.12 -13.73
CA GLN A 212 5.85 -15.91 -14.96
C GLN A 212 7.22 -16.54 -15.23
N VAL A 213 7.24 -17.86 -15.29
CA VAL A 213 8.43 -18.59 -15.75
C VAL A 213 8.61 -18.21 -17.25
N PRO A 214 9.80 -17.83 -17.70
CA PRO A 214 10.03 -17.67 -19.14
C PRO A 214 9.70 -19.00 -19.82
N ASP A 215 8.81 -18.99 -20.81
CA ASP A 215 8.65 -20.12 -21.70
C ASP A 215 10.03 -20.40 -22.32
N HIS A 216 10.66 -21.49 -21.90
CA HIS A 216 11.80 -22.03 -22.63
C HIS A 216 11.25 -22.44 -23.99
N GLN A 217 11.45 -21.61 -25.01
CA GLN A 217 11.29 -21.98 -26.39
C GLN A 217 12.29 -23.12 -26.63
N GLU A 218 11.74 -24.34 -26.81
CA GLU A 218 12.44 -25.47 -27.39
C GLU A 218 12.80 -25.18 -28.86
#